data_38b1cd2334b9201770eaca8cc5e5fd92
#
_entry.id   38b1cd2334b9201770eaca8cc5e5fd92
#
_cell.length_a   1.000
_cell.length_b   1.000
_cell.length_c   1.000
_cell.angle_alpha   90.00
_cell.angle_beta   90.00
_cell.angle_gamma   90.00
#
_symmetry.space_group_name_H-M   'P 1'
#
loop_
_entity.id
_entity.type
_entity.pdbx_description
1 polymer ?
#
loop_
_entity_poly.entity_id
_entity_poly.type
_entity_poly.pdbx_seq_one_letter_code
_entity_poly.pdbx_strand_id
1 'polypeptide(L)'
;MYSRHCNIPYQIRTSWMLTALAIVLIAPTPTLAADPRAQELERRTREQLELEQRLRLLERSGPLSPQAAPGPPPPLPVEPCWQVRGLRLQGNTLISLAQINARLQPLMSDCMSVTRINQLLTALTALYADAGFIASRPYLAQRPQDGQSLDVIIEEGFVESIELAAPDLPISLRGAFPGMLGKPLQLRELEQGLDQLNRLRSLDLTADVAPGSLPGGSRLLIRPRTSAAPIGAVVSYNNRGTEYIGRNNGALTLTYDSPLGLNDFVALSTSTTLDQTSAYSRSQSLYYNIPYGFWTLALSAGHSQYRYPVELPSQTVRANGQTRQYSLSLNRLLWRDQGTLLNGMLRLSSKRSQSYFADQYLAIQSPSLTVAEASLSLLKISDGLWNSTFSYAQGLDWLGADRDEERLSPALPRAQFRKYRADVSYWRQGRDGQWSWNSQLALQYSPDPLPSLEQMLLTDDYAVRGFRQDLVQAANGAVWRNTLSLPRRLGTQWTLSPRVGLDVGWSKQVTGAEGQRLAGANIGVGLSTRDWQLDLDYQRRLYGPPPSSHEPGFWRLELSLQI
;
A
#
# COMPACT_ATOMS: atom_id res chain seq x y z
N MET A 1 52.50 69.49 -6.07
CA MET A 1 51.34 70.31 -5.71
C MET A 1 50.14 69.74 -6.44
N TYR A 2 49.16 69.32 -5.67
CA TYR A 2 47.78 68.93 -6.01
C TYR A 2 47.54 67.72 -6.94
N SER A 3 47.29 66.58 -6.27
CA SER A 3 46.60 65.41 -6.73
C SER A 3 45.09 65.73 -6.82
N ARG A 4 44.40 65.26 -7.89
CA ARG A 4 42.96 65.17 -7.90
C ARG A 4 42.57 63.69 -8.09
N HIS A 5 42.06 63.09 -7.02
CA HIS A 5 41.37 61.83 -7.06
C HIS A 5 40.01 62.01 -7.77
N CYS A 6 39.74 61.19 -8.77
CA CYS A 6 38.42 61.07 -9.39
C CYS A 6 37.71 59.89 -8.75
N ASN A 7 36.76 60.17 -7.84
CA ASN A 7 35.83 59.19 -7.26
C ASN A 7 34.70 58.94 -8.28
N ILE A 8 34.64 57.72 -8.81
CA ILE A 8 33.48 57.23 -9.59
C ILE A 8 32.59 56.44 -8.62
N PRO A 9 31.31 56.76 -8.47
CA PRO A 9 30.45 56.08 -7.50
C PRO A 9 30.01 54.68 -7.97
N TYR A 10 30.24 53.73 -7.13
CA TYR A 10 29.95 52.30 -7.26
C TYR A 10 28.45 51.98 -7.02
N GLN A 11 27.50 52.76 -7.54
CA GLN A 11 26.08 52.60 -7.21
C GLN A 11 25.14 52.13 -8.33
N ILE A 12 25.62 51.77 -9.52
CA ILE A 12 24.72 51.48 -10.65
C ILE A 12 24.57 49.97 -10.97
N ARG A 13 25.36 49.07 -10.37
CA ARG A 13 25.29 47.63 -10.71
C ARG A 13 24.39 46.76 -9.85
N THR A 14 23.94 47.23 -8.67
CA THR A 14 23.07 46.42 -7.77
C THR A 14 21.59 46.57 -8.08
N SER A 15 21.15 47.64 -8.77
CA SER A 15 19.74 47.90 -9.05
C SER A 15 19.15 47.01 -10.15
N TRP A 16 19.96 46.59 -11.13
CA TRP A 16 19.50 45.73 -12.24
C TRP A 16 19.38 44.26 -11.87
N MET A 17 20.17 43.76 -10.92
CA MET A 17 20.05 42.38 -10.43
C MET A 17 18.80 42.20 -9.53
N LEU A 18 18.44 43.20 -8.76
CA LEU A 18 17.24 43.16 -7.92
C LEU A 18 15.95 43.28 -8.74
N THR A 19 15.95 44.04 -9.84
CA THR A 19 14.81 44.12 -10.77
C THR A 19 14.62 42.85 -11.60
N ALA A 20 15.70 42.18 -12.02
CA ALA A 20 15.62 40.89 -12.71
C ALA A 20 15.11 39.78 -11.77
N LEU A 21 15.44 39.79 -10.47
CA LEU A 21 14.95 38.87 -9.47
C LEU A 21 13.47 39.12 -9.15
N ALA A 22 12.99 40.35 -9.15
CA ALA A 22 11.59 40.73 -8.90
C ALA A 22 10.66 40.37 -10.08
N ILE A 23 11.13 40.37 -11.33
CA ILE A 23 10.35 39.99 -12.52
C ILE A 23 10.15 38.48 -12.59
N VAL A 24 11.10 37.67 -12.09
CA VAL A 24 10.95 36.20 -11.98
C VAL A 24 9.90 35.80 -10.93
N LEU A 25 9.60 36.66 -9.96
CA LEU A 25 8.58 36.41 -8.93
C LEU A 25 7.12 36.72 -9.38
N ILE A 26 6.93 37.39 -10.54
CA ILE A 26 5.61 37.84 -11.01
C ILE A 26 5.09 37.03 -12.21
N ALA A 27 5.95 36.31 -12.94
CA ALA A 27 5.50 35.35 -13.93
C ALA A 27 5.06 34.05 -13.22
N PRO A 28 3.99 33.35 -13.66
CA PRO A 28 3.70 31.99 -13.18
C PRO A 28 4.82 31.08 -13.73
N THR A 29 5.97 31.10 -13.05
CA THR A 29 7.08 30.21 -13.37
C THR A 29 6.69 28.80 -13.02
N PRO A 30 6.98 27.80 -13.87
CA PRO A 30 6.93 26.40 -13.43
C PRO A 30 7.75 26.32 -12.13
N THR A 31 7.16 25.74 -11.10
CA THR A 31 7.74 25.63 -9.77
C THR A 31 9.17 25.06 -9.90
N LEU A 32 10.16 25.87 -9.64
CA LEU A 32 11.60 25.51 -9.67
C LEU A 32 12.00 24.53 -8.54
N ALA A 33 10.99 23.94 -7.88
CA ALA A 33 11.14 22.94 -6.83
C ALA A 33 11.66 21.61 -7.38
N ALA A 34 12.14 20.76 -6.48
CA ALA A 34 12.44 19.35 -6.75
C ALA A 34 11.40 18.74 -7.69
N ASP A 35 11.83 17.91 -8.65
CA ASP A 35 10.92 17.30 -9.62
C ASP A 35 9.77 16.55 -8.89
N PRO A 36 8.56 17.12 -8.85
CA PRO A 36 7.45 16.56 -8.07
C PRO A 36 6.98 15.22 -8.63
N ARG A 37 7.23 14.96 -9.92
CA ARG A 37 6.91 13.69 -10.56
C ARG A 37 7.81 12.57 -10.10
N ALA A 38 9.09 12.81 -9.93
CA ALA A 38 10.04 11.81 -9.45
C ALA A 38 9.66 11.35 -8.04
N GLN A 39 9.24 12.27 -7.17
CA GLN A 39 8.78 11.95 -5.81
C GLN A 39 7.45 11.21 -5.81
N GLU A 40 6.51 11.64 -6.63
CA GLU A 40 5.21 10.98 -6.77
C GLU A 40 5.39 9.55 -7.33
N LEU A 41 6.29 9.36 -8.28
CA LEU A 41 6.63 8.05 -8.83
C LEU A 41 7.22 7.14 -7.75
N GLU A 42 8.19 7.62 -6.95
CA GLU A 42 8.78 6.86 -5.85
C GLU A 42 7.71 6.46 -4.81
N ARG A 43 6.86 7.40 -4.42
CA ARG A 43 5.76 7.14 -3.49
C ARG A 43 4.81 6.07 -4.03
N ARG A 44 4.41 6.19 -5.29
CA ARG A 44 3.49 5.24 -5.93
C ARG A 44 4.10 3.87 -6.15
N THR A 45 5.36 3.78 -6.53
CA THR A 45 6.05 2.49 -6.67
C THR A 45 6.06 1.74 -5.34
N ARG A 46 6.36 2.43 -4.23
CA ARG A 46 6.31 1.84 -2.91
C ARG A 46 4.89 1.42 -2.52
N GLU A 47 3.89 2.30 -2.67
CA GLU A 47 2.48 1.99 -2.38
C GLU A 47 1.95 0.82 -3.21
N GLN A 48 2.37 0.71 -4.47
CA GLN A 48 2.02 -0.40 -5.34
C GLN A 48 2.62 -1.72 -4.86
N LEU A 49 3.91 -1.74 -4.49
CA LEU A 49 4.55 -2.92 -3.92
C LEU A 49 3.86 -3.38 -2.61
N GLU A 50 3.53 -2.44 -1.74
CA GLU A 50 2.81 -2.72 -0.50
C GLU A 50 1.38 -3.23 -0.77
N LEU A 51 0.69 -2.67 -1.77
CA LEU A 51 -0.65 -3.09 -2.17
C LEU A 51 -0.63 -4.49 -2.79
N GLU A 52 0.32 -4.78 -3.69
CA GLU A 52 0.48 -6.11 -4.28
C GLU A 52 0.67 -7.19 -3.21
N GLN A 53 1.53 -6.92 -2.22
CA GLN A 53 1.74 -7.84 -1.10
C GLN A 53 0.43 -8.07 -0.31
N ARG A 54 -0.36 -7.01 -0.05
CA ARG A 54 -1.65 -7.12 0.65
C ARG A 54 -2.72 -7.83 -0.18
N LEU A 55 -2.78 -7.61 -1.49
CA LEU A 55 -3.74 -8.31 -2.37
C LEU A 55 -3.50 -9.82 -2.39
N ARG A 56 -2.24 -10.26 -2.43
CA ARG A 56 -1.89 -11.69 -2.36
C ARG A 56 -2.40 -12.36 -1.09
N LEU A 57 -2.42 -11.62 0.05
CA LEU A 57 -2.96 -12.15 1.29
C LEU A 57 -4.46 -12.45 1.19
N LEU A 58 -5.23 -11.65 0.45
CA LEU A 58 -6.67 -11.86 0.26
C LEU A 58 -6.99 -12.90 -0.83
N GLU A 59 -6.24 -12.93 -1.92
CA GLU A 59 -6.48 -13.87 -3.02
C GLU A 59 -6.30 -15.33 -2.61
N ARG A 60 -5.40 -15.59 -1.66
CA ARG A 60 -5.02 -16.95 -1.19
C ARG A 60 -5.75 -17.40 0.07
N SER A 61 -6.51 -16.53 0.69
CA SER A 61 -7.36 -16.83 1.85
C SER A 61 -8.61 -17.64 1.47
N GLY A 62 -8.45 -18.67 0.66
CA GLY A 62 -9.49 -19.69 0.53
C GLY A 62 -9.71 -20.34 1.90
N PRO A 63 -10.96 -20.63 2.31
CA PRO A 63 -11.21 -21.32 3.58
C PRO A 63 -10.36 -22.59 3.57
N LEU A 64 -9.57 -22.81 4.63
CA LEU A 64 -9.09 -24.14 4.97
C LEU A 64 -10.36 -24.96 5.13
N SER A 65 -10.79 -25.64 4.05
CA SER A 65 -12.01 -26.46 4.09
C SER A 65 -11.81 -27.49 5.18
N PRO A 66 -12.58 -27.44 6.26
CA PRO A 66 -12.67 -28.60 7.13
C PRO A 66 -13.14 -29.72 6.20
N GLN A 67 -12.38 -30.81 6.15
CA GLN A 67 -12.83 -32.02 5.48
C GLN A 67 -14.27 -32.27 5.98
N ALA A 68 -15.25 -32.28 5.05
CA ALA A 68 -16.63 -32.48 5.40
C ALA A 68 -16.71 -33.72 6.31
N ALA A 69 -17.21 -33.52 7.53
CA ALA A 69 -17.46 -34.62 8.43
C ALA A 69 -18.36 -35.64 7.70
N PRO A 70 -18.10 -36.94 7.82
CA PRO A 70 -18.99 -37.94 7.25
C PRO A 70 -20.43 -37.61 7.65
N GLY A 71 -21.36 -37.63 6.69
CA GLY A 71 -22.77 -37.36 6.95
C GLY A 71 -23.28 -38.20 8.11
N PRO A 72 -24.27 -37.70 8.86
CA PRO A 72 -24.86 -38.46 9.98
C PRO A 72 -25.32 -39.82 9.48
N PRO A 73 -25.07 -40.89 10.23
CA PRO A 73 -25.58 -42.20 9.89
C PRO A 73 -27.12 -42.14 9.79
N PRO A 74 -27.77 -42.98 8.94
CA PRO A 74 -29.21 -43.01 8.81
C PRO A 74 -29.85 -43.29 10.18
N PRO A 75 -30.96 -42.62 10.51
CA PRO A 75 -31.61 -42.79 11.80
C PRO A 75 -32.04 -44.25 12.03
N LEU A 76 -31.65 -44.80 13.16
CA LEU A 76 -32.12 -46.10 13.61
C LEU A 76 -33.59 -46.00 14.01
N PRO A 77 -34.44 -47.05 13.77
CA PRO A 77 -35.88 -46.98 13.99
C PRO A 77 -36.32 -46.78 15.45
N VAL A 78 -35.47 -47.12 16.41
CA VAL A 78 -35.65 -46.83 17.85
C VAL A 78 -34.27 -46.57 18.43
N GLU A 79 -33.98 -45.31 18.75
CA GLU A 79 -32.72 -44.94 19.41
C GLU A 79 -32.84 -45.12 20.93
N PRO A 80 -31.91 -45.83 21.57
CA PRO A 80 -31.84 -45.82 23.03
C PRO A 80 -31.58 -44.39 23.52
N CYS A 81 -32.27 -43.94 24.53
CA CYS A 81 -32.05 -42.66 25.17
C CYS A 81 -31.79 -42.84 26.67
N TRP A 82 -30.97 -41.98 27.23
CA TRP A 82 -30.58 -41.97 28.64
C TRP A 82 -31.19 -40.76 29.35
N GLN A 83 -31.77 -40.99 30.56
CA GLN A 83 -32.20 -39.88 31.42
C GLN A 83 -31.01 -39.27 32.13
N VAL A 84 -30.54 -38.10 31.63
CA VAL A 84 -29.38 -37.42 32.19
C VAL A 84 -29.79 -36.29 33.14
N ARG A 85 -29.07 -36.15 34.27
CA ARG A 85 -29.30 -35.08 35.27
C ARG A 85 -28.65 -33.74 34.93
N GLY A 86 -27.84 -33.67 33.86
CA GLY A 86 -27.12 -32.47 33.46
C GLY A 86 -25.87 -32.78 32.68
N LEU A 87 -25.14 -31.73 32.36
CA LEU A 87 -23.88 -31.78 31.62
C LEU A 87 -22.73 -31.38 32.55
N ARG A 88 -21.67 -32.19 32.59
CA ARG A 88 -20.43 -31.88 33.26
C ARG A 88 -19.32 -31.71 32.20
N LEU A 89 -18.66 -30.55 32.18
CA LEU A 89 -17.59 -30.24 31.26
C LEU A 89 -16.25 -30.25 31.98
N GLN A 90 -15.23 -30.79 31.32
CA GLN A 90 -13.86 -30.80 31.79
C GLN A 90 -12.91 -30.36 30.65
N GLY A 91 -11.85 -29.62 30.97
CA GLY A 91 -10.82 -29.19 30.00
C GLY A 91 -11.18 -27.94 29.20
N ASN A 92 -12.29 -27.26 29.47
CA ASN A 92 -12.67 -26.01 28.80
C ASN A 92 -11.98 -24.81 29.48
N THR A 93 -10.86 -24.36 28.96
CA THR A 93 -10.13 -23.19 29.44
C THR A 93 -10.23 -22.00 28.49
N LEU A 94 -10.47 -22.24 27.21
CA LEU A 94 -10.44 -21.23 26.14
C LEU A 94 -11.80 -20.54 25.91
N ILE A 95 -12.90 -21.23 26.23
CA ILE A 95 -14.26 -20.68 26.07
C ILE A 95 -14.98 -20.69 27.44
N SER A 96 -15.63 -19.59 27.77
CA SER A 96 -16.34 -19.46 29.03
C SER A 96 -17.52 -20.41 29.16
N LEU A 97 -17.78 -20.92 30.38
CA LEU A 97 -18.95 -21.76 30.64
C LEU A 97 -20.27 -21.11 30.26
N ALA A 98 -20.37 -19.77 30.40
CA ALA A 98 -21.59 -19.05 30.02
C ALA A 98 -21.87 -19.15 28.50
N GLN A 99 -20.84 -19.02 27.65
CA GLN A 99 -20.96 -19.16 26.20
C GLN A 99 -21.31 -20.60 25.80
N ILE A 100 -20.64 -21.58 26.43
CA ILE A 100 -20.92 -23.01 26.20
C ILE A 100 -22.37 -23.33 26.58
N ASN A 101 -22.79 -22.95 27.78
CA ASN A 101 -24.15 -23.21 28.26
C ASN A 101 -25.22 -22.56 27.37
N ALA A 102 -25.02 -21.29 26.96
CA ALA A 102 -25.96 -20.61 26.06
C ALA A 102 -26.11 -21.35 24.71
N ARG A 103 -25.05 -21.98 24.19
CA ARG A 103 -25.08 -22.74 22.94
C ARG A 103 -25.70 -24.10 23.10
N LEU A 104 -25.47 -24.78 24.23
CA LEU A 104 -25.89 -26.18 24.46
C LEU A 104 -27.27 -26.31 25.11
N GLN A 105 -27.73 -25.30 25.87
CA GLN A 105 -29.03 -25.34 26.57
C GLN A 105 -30.20 -25.75 25.66
N PRO A 106 -30.33 -25.26 24.40
CA PRO A 106 -31.42 -25.67 23.50
C PRO A 106 -31.38 -27.16 23.07
N LEU A 107 -30.20 -27.81 23.21
CA LEU A 107 -29.98 -29.20 22.81
C LEU A 107 -30.16 -30.19 23.97
N MET A 108 -30.21 -29.69 25.21
CA MET A 108 -30.45 -30.52 26.39
C MET A 108 -31.91 -30.92 26.49
N SER A 109 -32.14 -32.18 26.83
CA SER A 109 -33.49 -32.72 27.12
C SER A 109 -33.37 -33.81 28.18
N ASP A 110 -34.47 -34.12 28.84
CA ASP A 110 -34.52 -35.16 29.86
C ASP A 110 -34.08 -36.53 29.34
N CYS A 111 -34.30 -36.78 28.03
CA CYS A 111 -33.88 -38.00 27.35
C CYS A 111 -32.88 -37.70 26.24
N MET A 112 -31.62 -38.05 26.44
CA MET A 112 -30.53 -37.85 25.50
C MET A 112 -30.29 -39.10 24.67
N SER A 113 -30.75 -39.09 23.40
CA SER A 113 -30.45 -40.16 22.44
C SER A 113 -29.04 -40.00 21.86
N VAL A 114 -28.54 -41.02 21.16
CA VAL A 114 -27.25 -40.99 20.44
C VAL A 114 -27.22 -39.80 19.49
N THR A 115 -28.31 -39.58 18.73
CA THR A 115 -28.40 -38.45 17.80
C THR A 115 -28.30 -37.11 18.51
N ARG A 116 -28.96 -36.89 19.66
CA ARG A 116 -28.87 -35.65 20.45
C ARG A 116 -27.48 -35.42 21.05
N ILE A 117 -26.85 -36.48 21.57
CA ILE A 117 -25.47 -36.40 22.07
C ILE A 117 -24.51 -36.00 20.95
N ASN A 118 -24.65 -36.59 19.77
CA ASN A 118 -23.83 -36.22 18.61
C ASN A 118 -24.09 -34.77 18.17
N GLN A 119 -25.33 -34.29 18.19
CA GLN A 119 -25.67 -32.89 17.93
C GLN A 119 -25.03 -31.96 18.96
N LEU A 120 -25.01 -32.33 20.24
CA LEU A 120 -24.36 -31.56 21.31
C LEU A 120 -22.83 -31.49 21.08
N LEU A 121 -22.17 -32.62 20.82
CA LEU A 121 -20.74 -32.66 20.53
C LEU A 121 -20.40 -31.86 19.26
N THR A 122 -21.24 -31.96 18.22
CA THR A 122 -21.06 -31.19 16.99
C THR A 122 -21.23 -29.68 17.24
N ALA A 123 -22.26 -29.29 18.02
CA ALA A 123 -22.46 -27.88 18.38
C ALA A 123 -21.30 -27.31 19.23
N LEU A 124 -20.73 -28.14 20.09
CA LEU A 124 -19.57 -27.76 20.89
C LEU A 124 -18.31 -27.65 20.03
N THR A 125 -18.09 -28.59 19.09
CA THR A 125 -17.01 -28.51 18.11
C THR A 125 -17.12 -27.25 17.26
N ALA A 126 -18.33 -26.95 16.77
CA ALA A 126 -18.61 -25.74 16.01
C ALA A 126 -18.31 -24.46 16.82
N LEU A 127 -18.69 -24.43 18.12
CA LEU A 127 -18.40 -23.29 18.99
C LEU A 127 -16.91 -23.01 19.13
N TYR A 128 -16.09 -24.06 19.29
CA TYR A 128 -14.63 -23.94 19.32
C TYR A 128 -14.06 -23.52 17.96
N ALA A 129 -14.56 -24.10 16.87
CA ALA A 129 -14.15 -23.72 15.51
C ALA A 129 -14.52 -22.27 15.16
N ASP A 130 -15.74 -21.82 15.52
CA ASP A 130 -16.20 -20.44 15.34
C ASP A 130 -15.34 -19.44 16.14
N ALA A 131 -14.82 -19.86 17.30
CA ALA A 131 -13.85 -19.09 18.08
C ALA A 131 -12.41 -19.18 17.56
N GLY A 132 -12.17 -19.97 16.48
CA GLY A 132 -10.87 -20.13 15.84
C GLY A 132 -10.02 -21.29 16.39
N PHE A 133 -10.48 -22.07 17.36
CA PHE A 133 -9.73 -23.18 17.97
C PHE A 133 -10.02 -24.49 17.24
N ILE A 134 -9.52 -24.60 16.00
CA ILE A 134 -9.86 -25.66 15.04
C ILE A 134 -9.32 -27.05 15.42
N ALA A 135 -8.36 -27.15 16.34
CA ALA A 135 -7.81 -28.42 16.81
C ALA A 135 -8.48 -28.96 18.06
N SER A 136 -9.41 -28.20 18.67
CA SER A 136 -10.11 -28.63 19.89
C SER A 136 -11.18 -29.67 19.58
N ARG A 137 -11.25 -30.72 20.39
CA ARG A 137 -12.18 -31.85 20.19
C ARG A 137 -12.91 -32.22 21.49
N PRO A 138 -14.24 -32.10 21.51
CA PRO A 138 -15.06 -32.63 22.59
C PRO A 138 -15.34 -34.12 22.36
N TYR A 139 -15.34 -34.90 23.42
CA TYR A 139 -15.73 -36.31 23.43
C TYR A 139 -16.32 -36.72 24.77
N LEU A 140 -17.06 -37.83 24.78
CA LEU A 140 -17.62 -38.37 26.01
C LEU A 140 -16.53 -39.05 26.84
N ALA A 141 -16.45 -38.69 28.13
CA ALA A 141 -15.55 -39.37 29.08
C ALA A 141 -15.89 -40.83 29.29
N GLN A 142 -17.20 -41.13 29.28
CA GLN A 142 -17.73 -42.49 29.49
C GLN A 142 -19.07 -42.66 28.76
N ARG A 143 -19.53 -43.90 28.64
CA ARG A 143 -20.87 -44.21 28.08
C ARG A 143 -21.95 -43.57 28.95
N PRO A 144 -22.99 -42.94 28.35
CA PRO A 144 -24.10 -42.39 29.09
C PRO A 144 -24.81 -43.46 29.92
N GLN A 145 -25.25 -43.07 31.15
CA GLN A 145 -26.00 -43.93 32.07
C GLN A 145 -27.19 -43.15 32.62
N ASP A 146 -28.33 -43.88 32.84
CA ASP A 146 -29.50 -43.28 33.42
C ASP A 146 -29.27 -42.74 34.82
N GLY A 147 -29.78 -41.55 35.07
CA GLY A 147 -29.67 -40.88 36.38
C GLY A 147 -28.31 -40.23 36.67
N GLN A 148 -27.37 -40.27 35.73
CA GLN A 148 -26.05 -39.63 35.85
C GLN A 148 -25.91 -38.37 35.00
N SER A 149 -24.86 -37.58 35.25
CA SER A 149 -24.48 -36.47 34.38
C SER A 149 -23.85 -37.00 33.08
N LEU A 150 -24.03 -36.26 31.98
CA LEU A 150 -23.29 -36.48 30.76
C LEU A 150 -21.92 -35.83 30.90
N ASP A 151 -20.87 -36.63 31.05
CA ASP A 151 -19.49 -36.14 31.24
C ASP A 151 -18.81 -35.99 29.88
N VAL A 152 -18.50 -34.74 29.51
CA VAL A 152 -17.81 -34.37 28.27
C VAL A 152 -16.44 -33.79 28.59
N ILE A 153 -15.42 -34.39 28.01
CA ILE A 153 -14.05 -33.88 28.05
C ILE A 153 -13.79 -33.08 26.76
N ILE A 154 -13.23 -31.89 26.92
CA ILE A 154 -12.81 -31.06 25.82
C ILE A 154 -11.29 -31.10 25.79
N GLU A 155 -10.72 -31.73 24.77
CA GLU A 155 -9.29 -31.72 24.51
C GLU A 155 -8.99 -30.48 23.68
N GLU A 156 -8.48 -29.42 24.37
CA GLU A 156 -8.10 -28.16 23.72
C GLU A 156 -6.76 -28.34 23.02
N GLY A 157 -6.80 -28.35 21.68
CA GLY A 157 -5.63 -28.65 20.87
C GLY A 157 -4.59 -27.53 20.89
N PHE A 158 -3.31 -27.88 20.95
CA PHE A 158 -2.17 -26.95 20.96
C PHE A 158 -1.17 -27.28 19.82
N VAL A 159 -0.29 -26.31 19.51
CA VAL A 159 0.78 -26.48 18.49
C VAL A 159 1.98 -27.18 19.13
N GLU A 160 2.21 -28.44 18.76
CA GLU A 160 3.35 -29.23 19.23
C GLU A 160 4.60 -28.93 18.41
N SER A 161 4.49 -28.91 17.07
CA SER A 161 5.60 -28.55 16.17
C SER A 161 5.12 -27.80 14.93
N ILE A 162 6.05 -27.03 14.35
CA ILE A 162 5.86 -26.37 13.04
C ILE A 162 7.06 -26.79 12.16
N GLU A 163 6.79 -27.51 11.10
CA GLU A 163 7.78 -28.17 10.28
C GLU A 163 7.66 -27.72 8.81
N LEU A 164 8.78 -27.67 8.11
CA LEU A 164 8.84 -27.39 6.69
C LEU A 164 9.06 -28.68 5.91
N ALA A 165 8.14 -29.00 4.98
CA ALA A 165 8.26 -30.20 4.16
C ALA A 165 9.43 -30.15 3.16
N ALA A 166 9.89 -28.95 2.79
CA ALA A 166 11.07 -28.71 1.96
C ALA A 166 12.07 -27.84 2.74
N PRO A 167 13.06 -28.44 3.42
CA PRO A 167 13.95 -27.74 4.33
C PRO A 167 14.85 -26.68 3.67
N ASP A 168 15.05 -26.76 2.35
CA ASP A 168 15.93 -25.87 1.60
C ASP A 168 15.28 -24.51 1.22
N LEU A 169 14.00 -24.30 1.56
CA LEU A 169 13.35 -23.02 1.29
C LEU A 169 13.93 -21.91 2.18
N PRO A 170 14.28 -20.75 1.62
CA PRO A 170 14.87 -19.64 2.37
C PRO A 170 13.80 -18.86 3.15
N ILE A 171 13.14 -19.50 4.11
CA ILE A 171 12.07 -18.92 4.92
C ILE A 171 12.31 -19.11 6.42
N SER A 172 11.75 -18.21 7.23
CA SER A 172 11.78 -18.25 8.68
C SER A 172 10.40 -18.60 9.25
N LEU A 173 10.21 -19.85 9.67
CA LEU A 173 8.99 -20.24 10.38
C LEU A 173 8.85 -19.50 11.72
N ARG A 174 9.97 -19.22 12.41
CA ARG A 174 9.96 -18.44 13.66
C ARG A 174 9.47 -17.00 13.43
N GLY A 175 9.83 -16.39 12.29
CA GLY A 175 9.37 -15.05 11.93
C GLY A 175 7.89 -15.03 11.54
N ALA A 176 7.40 -16.08 10.86
CA ALA A 176 6.01 -16.20 10.44
C ALA A 176 5.06 -16.57 11.60
N PHE A 177 5.47 -17.47 12.49
CA PHE A 177 4.66 -18.03 13.60
C PHE A 177 5.28 -17.75 14.99
N PRO A 178 5.52 -16.47 15.36
CA PRO A 178 6.20 -16.17 16.60
C PRO A 178 5.38 -16.58 17.82
N GLY A 179 5.96 -17.46 18.68
CA GLY A 179 5.37 -17.85 19.95
C GLY A 179 4.11 -18.72 19.85
N MET A 180 3.86 -19.39 18.73
CA MET A 180 2.75 -20.34 18.59
C MET A 180 3.02 -21.70 19.23
N LEU A 181 4.28 -22.14 19.34
CA LEU A 181 4.62 -23.43 19.92
C LEU A 181 4.15 -23.52 21.38
N GLY A 182 3.50 -24.64 21.73
CA GLY A 182 2.95 -24.92 23.06
C GLY A 182 1.69 -24.14 23.41
N LYS A 183 1.14 -23.33 22.49
CA LYS A 183 -0.10 -22.59 22.69
C LYS A 183 -1.27 -23.22 21.94
N PRO A 184 -2.53 -22.94 22.36
CA PRO A 184 -3.71 -23.38 21.64
C PRO A 184 -3.62 -23.01 20.16
N LEU A 185 -3.95 -23.98 19.26
CA LEU A 185 -3.95 -23.72 17.83
C LEU A 185 -5.10 -22.80 17.45
N GLN A 186 -4.78 -21.55 17.14
CA GLN A 186 -5.72 -20.55 16.69
C GLN A 186 -5.59 -20.31 15.18
N LEU A 187 -6.72 -20.48 14.47
CA LEU A 187 -6.77 -20.36 13.00
C LEU A 187 -6.24 -19.01 12.51
N ARG A 188 -6.61 -17.91 13.18
CA ARG A 188 -6.18 -16.56 12.83
C ARG A 188 -4.64 -16.38 12.86
N GLU A 189 -3.95 -17.00 13.83
CA GLU A 189 -2.50 -16.95 13.93
C GLU A 189 -1.85 -17.82 12.84
N LEU A 190 -2.43 -19.00 12.55
CA LEU A 190 -1.99 -19.87 11.47
C LEU A 190 -2.12 -19.18 10.10
N GLU A 191 -3.28 -18.61 9.82
CA GLU A 191 -3.53 -17.87 8.58
C GLU A 191 -2.57 -16.68 8.45
N GLN A 192 -2.37 -15.90 9.51
CA GLN A 192 -1.44 -14.77 9.50
C GLN A 192 -0.01 -15.21 9.20
N GLY A 193 0.45 -16.30 9.79
CA GLY A 193 1.78 -16.83 9.52
C GLY A 193 1.94 -17.30 8.07
N LEU A 194 0.96 -18.02 7.53
CA LEU A 194 0.93 -18.42 6.12
C LEU A 194 0.92 -17.20 5.18
N ASP A 195 0.18 -16.16 5.53
CA ASP A 195 0.17 -14.94 4.75
C ASP A 195 1.53 -14.26 4.71
N GLN A 196 2.21 -14.17 5.86
CA GLN A 196 3.57 -13.61 5.88
C GLN A 196 4.53 -14.37 4.98
N LEU A 197 4.37 -15.67 4.84
CA LEU A 197 5.15 -16.48 3.91
C LEU A 197 4.70 -16.26 2.45
N ASN A 198 3.41 -16.24 2.19
CA ASN A 198 2.81 -16.16 0.85
C ASN A 198 2.78 -14.74 0.26
N ARG A 199 3.16 -13.70 1.00
CA ARG A 199 3.32 -12.36 0.45
C ARG A 199 4.48 -12.27 -0.55
N LEU A 200 5.45 -13.19 -0.48
CA LEU A 200 6.55 -13.32 -1.41
C LEU A 200 6.08 -13.92 -2.74
N ARG A 201 6.56 -13.35 -3.87
CA ARG A 201 6.11 -13.75 -5.22
C ARG A 201 6.55 -15.13 -5.60
N SER A 202 7.73 -15.51 -5.13
CA SER A 202 8.38 -16.80 -5.42
C SER A 202 7.75 -17.97 -4.69
N LEU A 203 6.88 -17.74 -3.70
CA LEU A 203 6.34 -18.78 -2.83
C LEU A 203 4.82 -18.88 -2.90
N ASP A 204 4.33 -20.12 -2.89
CA ASP A 204 2.93 -20.47 -2.65
C ASP A 204 2.90 -21.67 -1.70
N LEU A 205 2.65 -21.39 -0.43
CA LEU A 205 2.73 -22.35 0.66
C LEU A 205 1.34 -22.63 1.24
N THR A 206 1.15 -23.87 1.71
CA THR A 206 -0.04 -24.29 2.46
C THR A 206 0.38 -24.93 3.78
N ALA A 207 -0.53 -24.99 4.74
CA ALA A 207 -0.32 -25.68 6.00
C ALA A 207 -1.27 -26.87 6.11
N ASP A 208 -0.75 -28.04 6.43
CA ASP A 208 -1.52 -29.19 6.85
C ASP A 208 -1.43 -29.32 8.38
N VAL A 209 -2.57 -29.55 9.01
CA VAL A 209 -2.67 -29.80 10.45
C VAL A 209 -2.78 -31.31 10.65
N ALA A 210 -1.75 -31.93 11.22
CA ALA A 210 -1.70 -33.34 11.54
C ALA A 210 -1.69 -33.58 13.06
N PRO A 211 -2.16 -34.74 13.55
CA PRO A 211 -2.01 -35.11 14.95
C PRO A 211 -0.54 -35.11 15.37
N GLY A 212 -0.26 -34.62 16.56
CA GLY A 212 1.05 -34.68 17.20
C GLY A 212 1.33 -36.02 17.89
N SER A 213 2.40 -36.07 18.64
CA SER A 213 2.77 -37.21 19.46
C SER A 213 2.16 -37.16 20.86
N LEU A 214 1.82 -35.97 21.34
CA LEU A 214 1.20 -35.73 22.63
C LEU A 214 -0.33 -35.64 22.51
N PRO A 215 -1.12 -36.02 23.54
CA PRO A 215 -2.56 -35.79 23.56
C PRO A 215 -2.87 -34.31 23.36
N GLY A 216 -3.81 -34.00 22.42
CA GLY A 216 -4.12 -32.61 22.04
C GLY A 216 -3.02 -31.92 21.21
N GLY A 217 -1.86 -32.53 21.00
CA GLY A 217 -0.79 -31.98 20.17
C GLY A 217 -1.14 -31.95 18.70
N SER A 218 -0.80 -30.86 18.02
CA SER A 218 -0.95 -30.72 16.57
C SER A 218 0.38 -30.35 15.93
N ARG A 219 0.73 -31.04 14.82
CA ARG A 219 1.86 -30.72 13.99
C ARG A 219 1.40 -29.90 12.79
N LEU A 220 2.01 -28.75 12.59
CA LEU A 220 1.79 -27.91 11.42
C LEU A 220 2.87 -28.22 10.38
N LEU A 221 2.48 -28.80 9.23
CA LEU A 221 3.40 -29.11 8.15
C LEU A 221 3.22 -28.10 7.01
N ILE A 222 4.20 -27.20 6.84
CA ILE A 222 4.20 -26.18 5.80
C ILE A 222 4.75 -26.78 4.51
N ARG A 223 3.97 -26.76 3.43
CA ARG A 223 4.31 -27.37 2.12
C ARG A 223 4.25 -26.36 1.00
N PRO A 224 5.23 -26.36 0.07
CA PRO A 224 5.13 -25.61 -1.17
C PRO A 224 4.12 -26.28 -2.12
N ARG A 225 3.22 -25.46 -2.70
CA ARG A 225 2.40 -25.84 -3.85
C ARG A 225 3.14 -25.56 -5.15
N THR A 226 3.69 -24.35 -5.23
CA THR A 226 4.52 -23.91 -6.35
C THR A 226 5.67 -23.07 -5.82
N SER A 227 6.77 -23.07 -6.54
CA SER A 227 7.89 -22.15 -6.30
C SER A 227 8.31 -21.53 -7.63
N ALA A 228 8.70 -20.27 -7.59
CA ALA A 228 9.23 -19.52 -8.72
C ALA A 228 10.60 -18.94 -8.35
N ALA A 229 11.28 -18.34 -9.33
CA ALA A 229 12.54 -17.65 -9.07
C ALA A 229 12.32 -16.54 -8.03
N PRO A 230 13.21 -16.39 -7.03
CA PRO A 230 13.08 -15.35 -6.02
C PRO A 230 13.39 -13.95 -6.55
N ILE A 231 14.00 -13.86 -7.73
CA ILE A 231 14.35 -12.60 -8.39
C ILE A 231 13.28 -12.29 -9.44
N GLY A 232 12.81 -11.05 -9.47
CA GLY A 232 11.95 -10.52 -10.52
C GLY A 232 12.49 -9.20 -11.04
N ALA A 233 12.18 -8.88 -12.29
CA ALA A 233 12.54 -7.62 -12.90
C ALA A 233 11.34 -7.04 -13.65
N VAL A 234 11.18 -5.70 -13.57
CA VAL A 234 10.22 -4.96 -14.39
C VAL A 234 10.98 -3.86 -15.11
N VAL A 235 10.91 -3.88 -16.43
CA VAL A 235 11.44 -2.81 -17.29
C VAL A 235 10.28 -2.03 -17.85
N SER A 236 10.31 -0.70 -17.77
CA SER A 236 9.28 0.14 -18.35
C SER A 236 9.84 1.31 -19.14
N TYR A 237 9.09 1.70 -20.15
CA TYR A 237 9.30 2.89 -20.97
C TYR A 237 8.02 3.70 -21.01
N ASN A 238 8.10 5.01 -20.92
CA ASN A 238 6.98 5.92 -21.13
C ASN A 238 7.42 7.29 -21.65
N ASN A 239 6.47 8.03 -22.24
CA ASN A 239 6.68 9.39 -22.71
C ASN A 239 5.97 10.44 -21.85
N ARG A 240 5.97 10.23 -20.51
CA ARG A 240 5.30 11.09 -19.52
C ARG A 240 6.07 12.35 -19.15
N GLY A 241 7.32 12.47 -19.58
CA GLY A 241 8.18 13.61 -19.26
C GLY A 241 7.69 14.92 -19.86
N THR A 242 8.25 16.03 -19.36
CA THR A 242 8.02 17.38 -19.86
C THR A 242 8.94 17.72 -21.01
N GLU A 243 8.64 18.78 -21.74
CA GLU A 243 9.54 19.29 -22.80
C GLU A 243 10.86 19.82 -22.23
N TYR A 244 10.84 20.32 -21.00
CA TYR A 244 12.00 20.93 -20.37
C TYR A 244 13.04 19.90 -19.90
N ILE A 245 12.60 18.74 -19.41
CA ILE A 245 13.48 17.71 -18.82
C ILE A 245 13.72 16.56 -19.80
N GLY A 246 12.81 16.38 -20.77
CA GLY A 246 12.78 15.28 -21.71
C GLY A 246 11.48 14.49 -21.57
N ARG A 247 10.96 14.04 -22.71
CA ARG A 247 9.64 13.37 -22.79
C ARG A 247 9.71 11.89 -22.47
N ASN A 248 10.81 11.25 -22.84
CA ASN A 248 10.97 9.80 -22.80
C ASN A 248 11.68 9.36 -21.52
N ASN A 249 11.07 8.44 -20.79
CA ASN A 249 11.62 7.91 -19.53
C ASN A 249 11.71 6.40 -19.59
N GLY A 250 12.81 5.86 -19.09
CA GLY A 250 13.01 4.45 -18.84
C GLY A 250 13.10 4.18 -17.34
N ALA A 251 12.54 3.05 -16.90
CA ALA A 251 12.69 2.61 -15.53
C ALA A 251 12.95 1.10 -15.46
N LEU A 252 13.69 0.71 -14.42
CA LEU A 252 13.98 -0.68 -14.06
C LEU A 252 13.69 -0.87 -12.58
N THR A 253 12.92 -1.89 -12.25
CA THR A 253 12.71 -2.33 -10.87
C THR A 253 13.17 -3.78 -10.76
N LEU A 254 14.10 -4.04 -9.83
CA LEU A 254 14.55 -5.38 -9.48
C LEU A 254 14.01 -5.74 -8.10
N THR A 255 13.48 -6.94 -7.95
CA THR A 255 12.95 -7.45 -6.67
C THR A 255 13.64 -8.75 -6.30
N TYR A 256 13.85 -8.96 -5.01
CA TYR A 256 14.39 -10.20 -4.48
C TYR A 256 13.63 -10.62 -3.22
N ASP A 257 13.04 -11.82 -3.28
CA ASP A 257 12.27 -12.42 -2.20
C ASP A 257 13.23 -13.14 -1.24
N SER A 258 13.09 -12.87 0.04
CA SER A 258 13.80 -13.51 1.17
C SER A 258 15.34 -13.57 1.04
N PRO A 259 16.01 -12.43 0.73
CA PRO A 259 17.47 -12.42 0.58
C PRO A 259 18.24 -12.87 1.83
N LEU A 260 17.68 -12.66 3.02
CA LEU A 260 18.29 -13.07 4.30
C LEU A 260 17.65 -14.33 4.92
N GLY A 261 16.69 -14.97 4.24
CA GLY A 261 15.95 -16.11 4.77
C GLY A 261 15.00 -15.75 5.92
N LEU A 262 14.63 -14.48 6.05
CA LEU A 262 13.80 -13.94 7.13
C LEU A 262 12.37 -13.59 6.66
N ASN A 263 11.93 -14.14 5.54
CA ASN A 263 10.71 -13.79 4.84
C ASN A 263 10.72 -12.31 4.39
N ASP A 264 11.88 -11.75 4.27
CA ASP A 264 12.13 -10.36 3.93
C ASP A 264 11.99 -10.14 2.41
N PHE A 265 11.93 -8.88 2.01
CA PHE A 265 11.78 -8.50 0.61
C PHE A 265 12.59 -7.25 0.35
N VAL A 266 13.29 -7.22 -0.78
CA VAL A 266 14.00 -6.03 -1.26
C VAL A 266 13.53 -5.67 -2.67
N ALA A 267 13.40 -4.38 -2.93
CA ALA A 267 13.19 -3.83 -4.26
C ALA A 267 14.16 -2.67 -4.50
N LEU A 268 14.81 -2.69 -5.64
CA LEU A 268 15.68 -1.61 -6.14
C LEU A 268 15.06 -1.06 -7.41
N SER A 269 14.74 0.23 -7.44
CA SER A 269 14.18 0.89 -8.61
C SER A 269 15.08 2.02 -9.08
N THR A 270 15.22 2.18 -10.40
CA THR A 270 15.89 3.31 -11.02
C THR A 270 15.06 3.81 -12.20
N SER A 271 15.00 5.13 -12.37
CA SER A 271 14.42 5.74 -13.56
C SER A 271 15.30 6.87 -14.09
N THR A 272 15.24 7.09 -15.39
CA THR A 272 16.01 8.15 -16.06
C THR A 272 15.31 8.63 -17.31
N THR A 273 15.46 9.91 -17.61
CA THR A 273 15.14 10.44 -18.93
C THR A 273 16.06 9.83 -19.98
N LEU A 274 15.50 9.43 -21.11
CA LEU A 274 16.21 8.78 -22.23
C LEU A 274 16.58 9.75 -23.35
N ASP A 275 16.00 10.95 -23.36
CA ASP A 275 16.28 11.95 -24.37
C ASP A 275 17.74 12.42 -24.25
N GLN A 276 18.45 12.47 -25.39
CA GLN A 276 19.85 12.91 -25.45
C GLN A 276 19.94 14.44 -25.42
N THR A 277 19.67 15.05 -24.28
CA THR A 277 19.73 16.50 -24.07
C THR A 277 20.60 16.85 -22.87
N SER A 278 20.91 18.14 -22.70
CA SER A 278 21.53 18.64 -21.46
C SER A 278 20.59 18.59 -20.25
N ALA A 279 19.30 18.33 -20.49
CA ALA A 279 18.28 18.16 -19.47
C ALA A 279 18.14 16.68 -19.09
N TYR A 280 17.86 16.41 -17.82
CA TYR A 280 17.59 15.08 -17.31
C TYR A 280 16.82 15.10 -15.99
N SER A 281 16.08 14.03 -15.72
CA SER A 281 15.61 13.63 -14.40
C SER A 281 16.03 12.19 -14.15
N ARG A 282 16.59 11.91 -12.99
CA ARG A 282 17.03 10.57 -12.58
C ARG A 282 16.59 10.31 -11.17
N SER A 283 16.09 9.11 -10.89
CA SER A 283 15.77 8.68 -9.53
C SER A 283 16.27 7.26 -9.27
N GLN A 284 16.61 7.00 -8.03
CA GLN A 284 16.98 5.70 -7.51
C GLN A 284 16.27 5.51 -6.17
N SER A 285 15.72 4.33 -5.94
CA SER A 285 15.10 4.02 -4.66
C SER A 285 15.36 2.58 -4.26
N LEU A 286 15.51 2.38 -2.97
CA LEU A 286 15.63 1.10 -2.30
C LEU A 286 14.45 0.96 -1.34
N TYR A 287 13.76 -0.16 -1.38
CA TYR A 287 12.75 -0.56 -0.42
C TYR A 287 13.10 -1.93 0.14
N TYR A 288 13.12 -2.05 1.47
CA TYR A 288 13.36 -3.30 2.17
C TYR A 288 12.31 -3.48 3.25
N ASN A 289 11.77 -4.68 3.41
CA ASN A 289 10.88 -4.97 4.52
C ASN A 289 11.11 -6.38 5.08
N ILE A 290 10.83 -6.50 6.39
CA ILE A 290 10.90 -7.75 7.13
C ILE A 290 9.65 -7.92 7.99
N PRO A 291 8.91 -9.04 7.88
CA PRO A 291 7.76 -9.33 8.70
C PRO A 291 8.15 -10.09 9.97
N TYR A 292 7.32 -9.92 11.01
CA TYR A 292 7.39 -10.70 12.22
C TYR A 292 5.97 -10.84 12.81
N GLY A 293 5.33 -12.00 12.61
CA GLY A 293 3.93 -12.23 12.99
C GLY A 293 2.98 -11.19 12.36
N PHE A 294 2.33 -10.39 13.20
CA PHE A 294 1.41 -9.33 12.77
C PHE A 294 2.11 -8.01 12.39
N TRP A 295 3.41 -7.91 12.58
CA TRP A 295 4.18 -6.71 12.35
C TRP A 295 5.00 -6.81 11.06
N THR A 296 5.23 -5.67 10.41
CA THR A 296 6.19 -5.54 9.32
C THR A 296 6.97 -4.25 9.51
N LEU A 297 8.28 -4.39 9.66
CA LEU A 297 9.21 -3.26 9.63
C LEU A 297 9.62 -3.01 8.18
N ALA A 298 9.59 -1.74 7.74
CA ALA A 298 10.09 -1.41 6.41
C ALA A 298 11.00 -0.19 6.44
N LEU A 299 12.03 -0.24 5.58
CA LEU A 299 13.00 0.82 5.34
C LEU A 299 12.88 1.26 3.89
N SER A 300 12.97 2.54 3.62
CA SER A 300 13.16 3.03 2.26
C SER A 300 14.21 4.15 2.20
N ALA A 301 14.93 4.18 1.08
CA ALA A 301 15.88 5.24 0.74
C ALA A 301 15.62 5.65 -0.71
N GLY A 302 15.57 6.96 -0.97
CA GLY A 302 15.36 7.52 -2.30
C GLY A 302 16.35 8.65 -2.56
N HIS A 303 16.80 8.74 -3.80
CA HIS A 303 17.64 9.84 -4.31
C HIS A 303 17.17 10.21 -5.70
N SER A 304 16.83 11.49 -5.89
CA SER A 304 16.44 12.02 -7.19
C SER A 304 17.25 13.25 -7.53
N GLN A 305 17.52 13.43 -8.82
CA GLN A 305 18.26 14.58 -9.37
C GLN A 305 17.58 15.03 -10.65
N TYR A 306 17.56 16.33 -10.87
CA TYR A 306 17.11 16.93 -12.11
C TYR A 306 17.99 18.06 -12.56
N ARG A 307 18.00 18.32 -13.87
CA ARG A 307 18.62 19.47 -14.52
C ARG A 307 17.86 19.81 -15.78
N TYR A 308 17.60 21.10 -16.01
CA TYR A 308 17.04 21.57 -17.26
C TYR A 308 17.41 23.03 -17.54
N PRO A 309 17.50 23.44 -18.82
CA PRO A 309 17.68 24.82 -19.20
C PRO A 309 16.39 25.60 -19.02
N VAL A 310 16.51 26.87 -18.63
CA VAL A 310 15.41 27.84 -18.59
C VAL A 310 15.79 29.01 -19.49
N GLU A 311 15.00 29.21 -20.54
CA GLU A 311 15.23 30.33 -21.46
C GLU A 311 14.66 31.61 -20.87
N LEU A 312 15.52 32.59 -20.66
CA LEU A 312 15.18 33.97 -20.30
C LEU A 312 15.36 34.87 -21.52
N PRO A 313 14.69 36.04 -21.57
CA PRO A 313 14.78 36.92 -22.75
C PRO A 313 16.19 37.30 -23.19
N SER A 314 17.17 37.29 -22.28
CA SER A 314 18.56 37.67 -22.53
C SER A 314 19.58 36.54 -22.49
N GLN A 315 19.22 35.38 -21.92
CA GLN A 315 20.15 34.27 -21.69
C GLN A 315 19.45 32.99 -21.33
N THR A 316 20.08 31.85 -21.58
CA THR A 316 19.64 30.56 -21.04
C THR A 316 20.35 30.30 -19.72
N VAL A 317 19.59 30.07 -18.65
CA VAL A 317 20.13 29.74 -17.33
C VAL A 317 19.78 28.28 -17.00
N ARG A 318 20.43 27.74 -15.99
CA ARG A 318 20.24 26.35 -15.56
C ARG A 318 19.44 26.28 -14.28
N ALA A 319 18.41 25.41 -14.27
CA ALA A 319 17.75 24.94 -13.07
C ALA A 319 18.20 23.51 -12.78
N ASN A 320 18.64 23.25 -11.57
CA ASN A 320 19.03 21.91 -11.14
C ASN A 320 18.77 21.70 -9.65
N GLY A 321 18.62 20.45 -9.26
CA GLY A 321 18.46 20.11 -7.86
C GLY A 321 18.55 18.61 -7.59
N GLN A 322 18.56 18.30 -6.30
CA GLN A 322 18.54 16.92 -5.81
C GLN A 322 17.69 16.82 -4.56
N THR A 323 17.08 15.65 -4.38
CA THR A 323 16.33 15.31 -3.17
C THR A 323 16.79 13.96 -2.65
N ARG A 324 17.00 13.85 -1.34
CA ARG A 324 17.29 12.61 -0.63
C ARG A 324 16.19 12.38 0.40
N GLN A 325 15.70 11.15 0.43
CA GLN A 325 14.66 10.75 1.37
C GLN A 325 15.01 9.42 2.01
N TYR A 326 14.80 9.32 3.31
CA TYR A 326 14.93 8.08 4.08
C TYR A 326 13.67 7.90 4.89
N SER A 327 13.17 6.69 5.03
CA SER A 327 12.06 6.42 5.93
C SER A 327 12.17 5.07 6.62
N LEU A 328 11.67 5.04 7.85
CA LEU A 328 11.44 3.86 8.66
C LEU A 328 9.93 3.78 8.92
N SER A 329 9.32 2.65 8.66
CA SER A 329 7.91 2.43 8.96
C SER A 329 7.67 1.11 9.67
N LEU A 330 6.72 1.13 10.61
CA LEU A 330 6.24 -0.02 11.35
C LEU A 330 4.77 -0.21 11.05
N ASN A 331 4.43 -1.30 10.40
CA ASN A 331 3.07 -1.69 10.06
C ASN A 331 2.59 -2.79 10.99
N ARG A 332 1.31 -2.77 11.34
CA ARG A 332 0.64 -3.82 12.10
C ARG A 332 -0.70 -4.17 11.46
N LEU A 333 -0.93 -5.45 11.24
CA LEU A 333 -2.27 -5.95 10.92
C LEU A 333 -3.14 -5.87 12.20
N LEU A 334 -4.17 -5.01 12.17
CA LEU A 334 -5.07 -4.75 13.30
C LEU A 334 -6.29 -5.67 13.26
N TRP A 335 -6.84 -5.89 12.06
CA TRP A 335 -8.01 -6.71 11.83
C TRP A 335 -7.90 -7.46 10.51
N ARG A 336 -8.40 -8.70 10.51
CA ARG A 336 -8.50 -9.55 9.33
C ARG A 336 -9.75 -10.38 9.39
N ASP A 337 -10.45 -10.49 8.26
CA ASP A 337 -11.42 -11.53 7.95
C ASP A 337 -11.22 -11.98 6.48
N GLN A 338 -12.12 -12.85 5.97
CA GLN A 338 -12.01 -13.45 4.63
C GLN A 338 -11.92 -12.42 3.48
N GLY A 339 -12.45 -11.22 3.65
CA GLY A 339 -12.49 -10.18 2.62
C GLY A 339 -11.95 -8.84 3.06
N THR A 340 -11.44 -8.70 4.29
CA THR A 340 -11.06 -7.41 4.86
C THR A 340 -9.72 -7.48 5.57
N LEU A 341 -8.83 -6.52 5.27
CA LEU A 341 -7.59 -6.28 5.99
C LEU A 341 -7.56 -4.83 6.47
N LEU A 342 -7.43 -4.63 7.78
CA LEU A 342 -7.20 -3.33 8.39
C LEU A 342 -5.79 -3.27 8.95
N ASN A 343 -4.99 -2.32 8.49
CA ASN A 343 -3.60 -2.11 8.92
C ASN A 343 -3.44 -0.73 9.53
N GLY A 344 -2.65 -0.66 10.60
CA GLY A 344 -2.11 0.58 11.15
C GLY A 344 -0.64 0.73 10.79
N MET A 345 -0.19 1.93 10.47
CA MET A 345 1.21 2.23 10.17
C MET A 345 1.67 3.47 10.91
N LEU A 346 2.88 3.42 11.42
CA LEU A 346 3.65 4.57 11.88
C LEU A 346 4.88 4.69 11.00
N ARG A 347 5.17 5.90 10.50
CA ARG A 347 6.34 6.19 9.66
C ARG A 347 7.06 7.41 10.16
N LEU A 348 8.39 7.33 10.18
CA LEU A 348 9.29 8.47 10.35
C LEU A 348 10.10 8.63 9.07
N SER A 349 10.13 9.83 8.52
CA SER A 349 10.89 10.11 7.30
C SER A 349 11.73 11.38 7.46
N SER A 350 12.94 11.36 6.88
CA SER A 350 13.82 12.51 6.72
C SER A 350 13.93 12.81 5.23
N LYS A 351 13.65 14.06 4.84
CA LYS A 351 13.66 14.53 3.45
C LYS A 351 14.54 15.77 3.37
N ARG A 352 15.49 15.78 2.45
CA ARG A 352 16.38 16.93 2.20
C ARG A 352 16.40 17.26 0.72
N SER A 353 16.06 18.49 0.38
CA SER A 353 16.12 19.02 -0.98
C SER A 353 17.18 20.10 -1.10
N GLN A 354 17.79 20.19 -2.26
CA GLN A 354 18.68 21.27 -2.65
C GLN A 354 18.34 21.69 -4.06
N SER A 355 17.95 22.94 -4.24
CA SER A 355 17.53 23.50 -5.53
C SER A 355 18.35 24.72 -5.86
N TYR A 356 18.75 24.82 -7.13
CA TYR A 356 19.56 25.91 -7.65
C TYR A 356 18.93 26.47 -8.92
N PHE A 357 19.00 27.78 -9.09
CA PHE A 357 18.63 28.49 -10.30
C PHE A 357 19.73 29.48 -10.68
N ALA A 358 20.21 29.41 -11.91
CA ALA A 358 21.38 30.18 -12.35
C ALA A 358 22.58 30.08 -11.39
N ASP A 359 22.84 28.85 -10.89
CA ASP A 359 23.86 28.51 -9.90
C ASP A 359 23.66 29.17 -8.51
N GLN A 360 22.55 29.88 -8.28
CA GLN A 360 22.18 30.43 -6.98
C GLN A 360 21.30 29.44 -6.18
N TYR A 361 21.65 29.21 -4.92
CA TYR A 361 20.90 28.36 -4.01
C TYR A 361 19.55 28.98 -3.65
N LEU A 362 18.48 28.20 -3.79
CA LEU A 362 17.12 28.61 -3.50
C LEU A 362 16.69 28.09 -2.12
N ALA A 363 16.91 28.84 -1.05
CA ALA A 363 16.66 28.41 0.33
C ALA A 363 15.22 27.93 0.57
N ILE A 364 14.20 28.68 0.09
CA ILE A 364 12.77 28.35 0.28
C ILE A 364 12.39 27.03 -0.41
N GLN A 365 13.08 26.67 -1.51
CA GLN A 365 12.86 25.46 -2.28
C GLN A 365 13.82 24.31 -1.89
N SER A 366 14.58 24.50 -0.84
CA SER A 366 15.57 23.54 -0.36
C SER A 366 15.32 23.12 1.09
N PRO A 367 14.10 22.65 1.42
CA PRO A 367 13.75 22.30 2.79
C PRO A 367 14.46 21.03 3.26
N SER A 368 14.81 21.02 4.55
CA SER A 368 15.20 19.84 5.32
C SER A 368 14.06 19.51 6.28
N LEU A 369 13.41 18.36 6.11
CA LEU A 369 12.21 17.99 6.85
C LEU A 369 12.40 16.66 7.57
N THR A 370 11.86 16.57 8.78
CA THR A 370 11.57 15.30 9.45
C THR A 370 10.07 15.22 9.68
N VAL A 371 9.46 14.15 9.18
CA VAL A 371 8.00 13.99 9.19
C VAL A 371 7.63 12.69 9.89
N ALA A 372 6.79 12.79 10.92
CA ALA A 372 6.10 11.65 11.52
C ALA A 372 4.71 11.52 10.88
N GLU A 373 4.36 10.30 10.50
CA GLU A 373 3.08 9.97 9.89
C GLU A 373 2.45 8.77 10.59
N ALA A 374 1.15 8.88 10.88
CA ALA A 374 0.31 7.76 11.31
C ALA A 374 -0.79 7.53 10.28
N SER A 375 -1.03 6.28 9.89
CA SER A 375 -2.08 5.96 8.94
C SER A 375 -2.84 4.69 9.27
N LEU A 376 -4.10 4.64 8.78
CA LEU A 376 -4.96 3.47 8.77
C LEU A 376 -5.29 3.13 7.32
N SER A 377 -5.10 1.87 6.94
CA SER A 377 -5.39 1.37 5.60
C SER A 377 -6.37 0.21 5.67
N LEU A 378 -7.47 0.33 4.93
CA LEU A 378 -8.51 -0.68 4.78
C LEU A 378 -8.50 -1.22 3.35
N LEU A 379 -8.27 -2.52 3.20
CA LEU A 379 -8.47 -3.25 1.96
C LEU A 379 -9.66 -4.18 2.13
N LYS A 380 -10.67 -4.05 1.28
CA LYS A 380 -11.92 -4.83 1.39
C LYS A 380 -12.39 -5.33 0.02
N ILE A 381 -12.64 -6.63 -0.06
CA ILE A 381 -13.31 -7.26 -1.20
C ILE A 381 -14.79 -7.45 -0.84
N SER A 382 -15.68 -6.90 -1.65
CA SER A 382 -17.12 -7.08 -1.52
C SER A 382 -17.75 -7.21 -2.91
N ASP A 383 -18.55 -6.26 -3.35
CA ASP A 383 -19.03 -6.13 -4.73
C ASP A 383 -17.95 -5.61 -5.71
N GLY A 384 -16.82 -5.23 -5.18
CA GLY A 384 -15.61 -4.76 -5.82
C GLY A 384 -14.47 -4.71 -4.81
N LEU A 385 -13.30 -4.26 -5.24
CA LEU A 385 -12.12 -4.07 -4.41
C LEU A 385 -12.03 -2.62 -3.94
N TRP A 386 -12.13 -2.41 -2.64
CA TRP A 386 -11.91 -1.15 -1.96
C TRP A 386 -10.52 -1.11 -1.34
N ASN A 387 -9.76 -0.07 -1.62
CA ASN A 387 -8.52 0.23 -0.92
C ASN A 387 -8.56 1.69 -0.46
N SER A 388 -8.60 1.88 0.85
CA SER A 388 -8.73 3.19 1.47
C SER A 388 -7.60 3.40 2.46
N THR A 389 -6.97 4.57 2.44
CA THR A 389 -5.93 4.97 3.39
C THR A 389 -6.24 6.35 3.90
N PHE A 390 -6.24 6.51 5.21
CA PHE A 390 -6.29 7.80 5.88
C PHE A 390 -4.99 8.01 6.65
N SER A 391 -4.36 9.18 6.50
CA SER A 391 -3.12 9.51 7.18
C SER A 391 -3.14 10.91 7.79
N TYR A 392 -2.44 11.02 8.92
CA TYR A 392 -2.04 12.26 9.55
C TYR A 392 -0.53 12.35 9.56
N ALA A 393 0.02 13.47 9.11
CA ALA A 393 1.46 13.72 9.10
C ALA A 393 1.77 15.06 9.77
N GLN A 394 2.88 15.08 10.51
CA GLN A 394 3.37 16.26 11.20
C GLN A 394 4.88 16.42 10.98
N GLY A 395 5.29 17.63 10.61
CA GLY A 395 6.69 18.02 10.60
C GLY A 395 7.25 18.16 12.01
N LEU A 396 8.44 17.62 12.24
CA LEU A 396 9.12 17.62 13.52
C LEU A 396 10.44 18.40 13.42
N ASP A 397 10.79 19.08 14.50
CA ASP A 397 12.10 19.69 14.69
C ASP A 397 13.08 18.64 15.24
N TRP A 398 13.45 17.69 14.41
CA TRP A 398 14.31 16.54 14.78
C TRP A 398 15.20 16.13 13.62
N LEU A 399 16.27 15.37 13.88
CA LEU A 399 17.20 14.81 12.89
C LEU A 399 17.79 15.85 11.91
N GLY A 400 17.94 17.10 12.33
CA GLY A 400 18.47 18.19 11.51
C GLY A 400 17.47 18.75 10.50
N ALA A 401 16.18 18.69 10.82
CA ALA A 401 15.13 19.41 10.10
C ALA A 401 15.24 20.92 10.33
N ASP A 402 14.73 21.69 9.35
CA ASP A 402 14.57 23.13 9.51
C ASP A 402 13.60 23.42 10.67
N ARG A 403 13.83 24.54 11.33
CA ARG A 403 13.03 25.00 12.46
C ARG A 403 12.25 26.26 12.06
N ASP A 404 10.94 26.26 12.33
CA ASP A 404 10.11 27.44 12.11
C ASP A 404 10.48 28.52 13.13
N GLU A 405 10.74 29.75 12.65
CA GLU A 405 10.94 30.91 13.50
C GLU A 405 9.61 31.42 14.05
N GLU A 406 9.58 31.97 15.28
CA GLU A 406 8.36 32.49 15.92
C GLU A 406 7.67 33.60 15.11
N ARG A 407 8.45 34.36 14.31
CA ARG A 407 7.95 35.47 13.47
C ARG A 407 7.92 35.14 11.98
N LEU A 408 7.84 33.85 11.63
CA LEU A 408 7.74 33.46 10.23
C LEU A 408 6.49 34.06 9.59
N SER A 409 6.64 34.66 8.42
CA SER A 409 5.49 35.19 7.65
C SER A 409 4.45 34.08 7.42
N PRO A 410 3.14 34.34 7.60
CA PRO A 410 2.08 33.36 7.34
C PRO A 410 2.08 32.78 5.91
N ALA A 411 2.73 33.44 4.96
CA ALA A 411 2.81 33.01 3.57
C ALA A 411 3.96 32.02 3.29
N LEU A 412 4.94 31.93 4.21
CA LEU A 412 6.10 31.04 4.00
C LEU A 412 5.79 29.60 4.41
N PRO A 413 6.37 28.62 3.71
CA PRO A 413 6.22 27.22 4.08
C PRO A 413 6.73 26.94 5.48
N ARG A 414 6.01 26.08 6.22
CA ARG A 414 6.38 25.66 7.57
C ARG A 414 6.99 24.29 7.58
N ALA A 415 8.12 24.13 8.26
CA ALA A 415 8.75 22.83 8.47
C ALA A 415 7.98 22.00 9.50
N GLN A 416 7.38 22.64 10.54
CA GLN A 416 6.53 22.03 11.56
C GLN A 416 5.04 22.08 11.19
N PHE A 417 4.69 21.66 9.99
CA PHE A 417 3.33 21.60 9.44
C PHE A 417 2.51 20.45 10.01
N ARG A 418 1.19 20.53 9.81
CA ARG A 418 0.22 19.42 10.01
C ARG A 418 -0.48 19.15 8.70
N LYS A 419 -0.65 17.88 8.37
CA LYS A 419 -1.26 17.45 7.11
C LYS A 419 -2.16 16.24 7.30
N TYR A 420 -3.32 16.25 6.69
CA TYR A 420 -4.27 15.16 6.62
C TYR A 420 -4.41 14.73 5.17
N ARG A 421 -4.41 13.42 4.93
CA ARG A 421 -4.59 12.87 3.60
C ARG A 421 -5.54 11.68 3.63
N ALA A 422 -6.40 11.57 2.61
CA ALA A 422 -7.27 10.43 2.39
C ALA A 422 -7.17 10.01 0.93
N ASP A 423 -6.84 8.75 0.71
CA ASP A 423 -6.79 8.11 -0.61
C ASP A 423 -7.79 6.94 -0.60
N VAL A 424 -8.74 6.94 -1.53
CA VAL A 424 -9.75 5.89 -1.67
C VAL A 424 -9.76 5.43 -3.12
N SER A 425 -9.59 4.14 -3.35
CA SER A 425 -9.76 3.55 -4.65
C SER A 425 -10.80 2.44 -4.62
N TYR A 426 -11.62 2.40 -5.66
CA TYR A 426 -12.62 1.37 -5.87
C TYR A 426 -12.46 0.80 -7.27
N TRP A 427 -12.28 -0.50 -7.34
CA TRP A 427 -12.24 -1.23 -8.59
C TRP A 427 -13.34 -2.28 -8.63
N ARG A 428 -14.09 -2.30 -9.72
CA ARG A 428 -15.17 -3.26 -9.95
C ARG A 428 -15.09 -3.82 -11.36
N GLN A 429 -15.34 -5.11 -11.49
CA GLN A 429 -15.45 -5.79 -12.77
C GLN A 429 -16.87 -6.34 -12.96
N GLY A 430 -17.37 -6.29 -14.18
CA GLY A 430 -18.63 -6.95 -14.55
C GLY A 430 -18.55 -8.46 -14.34
N ARG A 431 -19.67 -9.12 -14.06
CA ARG A 431 -19.73 -10.57 -13.80
C ARG A 431 -19.14 -11.41 -14.94
N ASP A 432 -19.27 -10.96 -16.16
CA ASP A 432 -18.77 -11.58 -17.38
C ASP A 432 -17.33 -11.12 -17.73
N GLY A 433 -16.74 -10.25 -16.94
CA GLY A 433 -15.41 -9.67 -17.19
C GLY A 433 -15.36 -8.70 -18.38
N GLN A 434 -16.50 -8.33 -18.97
CA GLN A 434 -16.52 -7.50 -20.19
C GLN A 434 -16.27 -6.02 -19.94
N TRP A 435 -16.42 -5.55 -18.73
CA TRP A 435 -16.11 -4.18 -18.33
C TRP A 435 -15.46 -4.13 -16.95
N SER A 436 -14.66 -3.12 -16.72
CA SER A 436 -14.14 -2.79 -15.41
C SER A 436 -14.18 -1.29 -15.19
N TRP A 437 -14.49 -0.87 -13.98
CA TRP A 437 -14.52 0.51 -13.55
C TRP A 437 -13.55 0.72 -12.41
N ASN A 438 -12.69 1.72 -12.56
CA ASN A 438 -11.74 2.15 -11.54
C ASN A 438 -12.05 3.61 -11.18
N SER A 439 -12.35 3.87 -9.92
CA SER A 439 -12.59 5.20 -9.36
C SER A 439 -11.58 5.46 -8.24
N GLN A 440 -10.91 6.60 -8.28
CA GLN A 440 -9.87 6.99 -7.32
C GLN A 440 -10.15 8.40 -6.82
N LEU A 441 -10.23 8.56 -5.51
CA LEU A 441 -10.37 9.85 -4.83
C LEU A 441 -9.15 10.06 -3.96
N ALA A 442 -8.43 11.16 -4.16
CA ALA A 442 -7.34 11.61 -3.32
C ALA A 442 -7.65 12.99 -2.77
N LEU A 443 -7.53 13.14 -1.46
CA LEU A 443 -7.80 14.37 -0.72
C LEU A 443 -6.58 14.72 0.12
N GLN A 444 -6.21 16.00 0.17
CA GLN A 444 -5.22 16.54 1.09
C GLN A 444 -5.70 17.85 1.69
N TYR A 445 -5.52 17.97 3.00
CA TYR A 445 -5.80 19.17 3.74
C TYR A 445 -4.66 19.50 4.71
N SER A 446 -4.22 20.76 4.71
CA SER A 446 -3.28 21.31 5.68
C SER A 446 -3.74 22.70 6.12
N PRO A 447 -3.80 22.98 7.42
CA PRO A 447 -4.02 24.33 7.91
C PRO A 447 -2.76 25.21 7.75
N ASP A 448 -1.60 24.58 7.54
CA ASP A 448 -0.30 25.25 7.47
C ASP A 448 0.20 25.31 6.01
N PRO A 449 0.91 26.38 5.59
CA PRO A 449 1.58 26.41 4.30
C PRO A 449 2.63 25.31 4.21
N LEU A 450 2.51 24.44 3.21
CA LEU A 450 3.39 23.28 3.06
C LEU A 450 4.62 23.60 2.20
N PRO A 451 5.79 23.07 2.58
CA PRO A 451 6.93 22.98 1.68
C PRO A 451 6.55 22.21 0.40
N SER A 452 7.20 22.51 -0.72
CA SER A 452 6.91 21.89 -2.02
C SER A 452 6.95 20.36 -1.98
N LEU A 453 7.85 19.77 -1.18
CA LEU A 453 7.96 18.32 -0.96
C LEU A 453 6.72 17.67 -0.33
N GLU A 454 5.84 18.44 0.29
CA GLU A 454 4.66 17.97 1.02
C GLU A 454 3.35 18.39 0.35
N GLN A 455 3.42 19.23 -0.69
CA GLN A 455 2.26 19.62 -1.46
C GLN A 455 1.73 18.45 -2.31
N MET A 456 0.42 18.46 -2.53
CA MET A 456 -0.23 17.49 -3.41
C MET A 456 -0.06 17.91 -4.86
N LEU A 457 0.42 16.98 -5.70
CA LEU A 457 0.41 17.14 -7.15
C LEU A 457 -1.01 16.83 -7.65
N LEU A 458 -1.65 17.81 -8.30
CA LEU A 458 -3.04 17.73 -8.76
C LEU A 458 -3.17 17.47 -10.26
N THR A 459 -2.09 17.70 -11.02
CA THR A 459 -2.06 17.46 -12.47
C THR A 459 -0.91 16.54 -12.79
N ASP A 460 -1.18 15.43 -13.40
CA ASP A 460 -0.24 14.44 -13.98
C ASP A 460 -1.03 13.20 -14.42
N ASP A 461 -0.36 12.21 -14.95
CA ASP A 461 -0.92 10.88 -15.24
C ASP A 461 -1.50 10.17 -14.01
N TYR A 462 -1.02 10.50 -12.81
CA TYR A 462 -1.50 9.97 -11.54
C TYR A 462 -2.52 10.85 -10.82
N ALA A 463 -2.78 12.03 -11.35
CA ALA A 463 -3.74 13.00 -10.85
C ALA A 463 -4.74 13.37 -11.96
N VAL A 464 -5.08 14.63 -12.16
CA VAL A 464 -5.92 15.05 -13.30
C VAL A 464 -5.11 14.94 -14.59
N ARG A 465 -5.54 14.06 -15.50
CA ARG A 465 -4.89 13.81 -16.79
C ARG A 465 -5.04 14.98 -17.76
N GLY A 466 -4.20 15.00 -18.80
CA GLY A 466 -4.26 15.99 -19.87
C GLY A 466 -3.41 17.24 -19.62
N PHE A 467 -2.60 17.23 -18.59
CA PHE A 467 -1.63 18.28 -18.25
C PHE A 467 -0.20 17.72 -18.34
N ARG A 468 0.59 18.21 -19.27
CA ARG A 468 1.98 17.79 -19.46
C ARG A 468 2.97 18.84 -18.97
N GLN A 469 2.72 20.12 -19.27
CA GLN A 469 3.61 21.24 -18.98
C GLN A 469 3.21 21.98 -17.70
N ASP A 470 1.91 22.21 -17.52
CA ASP A 470 1.38 22.99 -16.40
C ASP A 470 1.12 22.08 -15.19
N LEU A 471 2.15 21.90 -14.36
CA LEU A 471 2.02 21.17 -13.10
C LEU A 471 1.39 22.04 -12.02
N VAL A 472 0.28 21.59 -11.45
CA VAL A 472 -0.40 22.24 -10.34
C VAL A 472 -0.13 21.48 -9.05
N GLN A 473 0.47 22.18 -8.09
CA GLN A 473 0.70 21.68 -6.72
C GLN A 473 0.03 22.60 -5.71
N ALA A 474 -0.52 22.05 -4.63
CA ALA A 474 -1.12 22.84 -3.57
C ALA A 474 -1.05 22.12 -2.22
N ALA A 475 -1.14 22.93 -1.14
CA ALA A 475 -1.26 22.42 0.22
C ALA A 475 -2.62 21.71 0.43
N ASN A 476 -3.69 22.24 -0.17
CA ASN A 476 -5.04 21.70 -0.10
C ASN A 476 -5.51 21.31 -1.49
N GLY A 477 -6.03 20.09 -1.63
CA GLY A 477 -6.47 19.60 -2.92
C GLY A 477 -7.37 18.38 -2.85
N ALA A 478 -8.11 18.19 -3.94
CA ALA A 478 -8.94 17.02 -4.19
C ALA A 478 -8.77 16.61 -5.65
N VAL A 479 -8.61 15.33 -5.90
CA VAL A 479 -8.57 14.73 -7.24
C VAL A 479 -9.50 13.53 -7.25
N TRP A 480 -10.44 13.51 -8.17
CA TRP A 480 -11.31 12.37 -8.41
C TRP A 480 -11.14 11.90 -9.85
N ARG A 481 -10.67 10.67 -10.00
CA ARG A 481 -10.37 10.03 -11.28
C ARG A 481 -11.30 8.88 -11.52
N ASN A 482 -11.77 8.76 -12.76
CA ASN A 482 -12.60 7.65 -13.17
C ASN A 482 -12.09 7.08 -14.49
N THR A 483 -12.06 5.76 -14.60
CA THR A 483 -11.69 5.06 -15.82
C THR A 483 -12.61 3.87 -16.01
N LEU A 484 -13.31 3.82 -17.15
CA LEU A 484 -14.06 2.67 -17.62
C LEU A 484 -13.24 1.97 -18.69
N SER A 485 -13.02 0.67 -18.51
CA SER A 485 -12.31 -0.17 -19.47
C SER A 485 -13.18 -1.32 -19.94
N LEU A 486 -13.02 -1.72 -21.20
CA LEU A 486 -13.80 -2.78 -21.85
C LEU A 486 -12.85 -3.90 -22.31
N PRO A 487 -12.31 -4.73 -21.37
CA PRO A 487 -11.35 -5.76 -21.73
C PRO A 487 -11.98 -6.81 -22.65
N ARG A 488 -11.24 -7.20 -23.69
CA ARG A 488 -11.59 -8.22 -24.68
C ARG A 488 -10.43 -9.19 -24.84
N ARG A 489 -10.66 -10.46 -24.61
CA ARG A 489 -9.66 -11.49 -24.86
C ARG A 489 -9.51 -11.72 -26.36
N LEU A 490 -8.30 -11.66 -26.86
CA LEU A 490 -7.91 -11.97 -28.22
C LEU A 490 -7.09 -13.26 -28.22
N GLY A 491 -7.75 -14.39 -28.47
CA GLY A 491 -7.14 -15.71 -28.31
C GLY A 491 -6.87 -16.06 -26.83
N THR A 492 -5.82 -16.81 -26.59
CA THR A 492 -5.49 -17.36 -25.26
C THR A 492 -4.54 -16.47 -24.44
N GLN A 493 -3.79 -15.59 -25.09
CA GLN A 493 -2.68 -14.89 -24.45
C GLN A 493 -2.89 -13.36 -24.36
N TRP A 494 -3.70 -12.77 -25.24
CA TRP A 494 -3.82 -11.34 -25.40
C TRP A 494 -5.11 -10.80 -24.80
N THR A 495 -5.00 -9.64 -24.16
CA THR A 495 -6.16 -8.86 -23.72
C THR A 495 -6.06 -7.46 -24.30
N LEU A 496 -7.05 -7.05 -25.08
CA LEU A 496 -7.23 -5.70 -25.58
C LEU A 496 -8.21 -4.97 -24.66
N SER A 497 -7.85 -3.79 -24.16
CA SER A 497 -8.65 -3.05 -23.19
C SER A 497 -8.87 -1.59 -23.63
N PRO A 498 -9.83 -1.33 -24.55
CA PRO A 498 -10.28 0.04 -24.80
C PRO A 498 -10.74 0.70 -23.50
N ARG A 499 -10.44 1.99 -23.34
CA ARG A 499 -10.78 2.71 -22.12
C ARG A 499 -11.08 4.18 -22.36
N VAL A 500 -11.92 4.72 -21.49
CA VAL A 500 -12.19 6.16 -21.40
C VAL A 500 -12.06 6.59 -19.95
N GLY A 501 -11.59 7.80 -19.73
CA GLY A 501 -11.46 8.36 -18.40
C GLY A 501 -11.84 9.82 -18.34
N LEU A 502 -12.38 10.21 -17.19
CA LEU A 502 -12.74 11.58 -16.85
C LEU A 502 -12.25 11.88 -15.43
N ASP A 503 -11.50 12.95 -15.28
CA ASP A 503 -10.92 13.38 -14.04
C ASP A 503 -11.33 14.80 -13.71
N VAL A 504 -11.57 15.07 -12.44
CA VAL A 504 -11.79 16.41 -11.90
C VAL A 504 -10.89 16.65 -10.70
N GLY A 505 -10.47 17.90 -10.53
CA GLY A 505 -9.62 18.31 -9.42
C GLY A 505 -9.97 19.69 -8.92
N TRP A 506 -9.55 19.94 -7.70
CA TRP A 506 -9.62 21.23 -7.04
C TRP A 506 -8.36 21.45 -6.22
N SER A 507 -7.82 22.65 -6.26
CA SER A 507 -6.62 23.04 -5.52
C SER A 507 -6.80 24.37 -4.83
N LYS A 508 -6.19 24.54 -3.65
CA LYS A 508 -6.12 25.82 -2.94
C LYS A 508 -4.84 25.91 -2.11
N GLN A 509 -4.13 27.02 -2.22
CA GLN A 509 -3.06 27.36 -1.27
C GLN A 509 -3.66 27.83 0.06
N VAL A 510 -2.91 27.75 1.15
CA VAL A 510 -3.39 28.18 2.48
C VAL A 510 -3.59 29.68 2.54
N THR A 511 -2.73 30.44 1.88
CA THR A 511 -2.72 31.90 1.89
C THR A 511 -2.95 32.49 0.50
N GLY A 512 -3.86 33.43 0.38
CA GLY A 512 -3.93 34.47 -0.67
C GLY A 512 -4.50 34.08 -2.04
N ALA A 513 -4.66 32.81 -2.39
CA ALA A 513 -5.14 32.44 -3.71
C ALA A 513 -6.58 31.89 -3.70
N GLU A 514 -7.35 32.27 -4.72
CA GLU A 514 -8.62 31.58 -5.00
C GLU A 514 -8.38 30.11 -5.38
N GLY A 515 -9.33 29.24 -5.04
CA GLY A 515 -9.27 27.83 -5.41
C GLY A 515 -9.35 27.64 -6.92
N GLN A 516 -8.49 26.79 -7.46
CA GLN A 516 -8.48 26.45 -8.88
C GLN A 516 -9.24 25.15 -9.13
N ARG A 517 -10.00 25.08 -10.21
CA ARG A 517 -10.69 23.87 -10.68
C ARG A 517 -9.93 23.28 -11.84
N LEU A 518 -9.89 21.96 -11.92
CA LEU A 518 -9.17 21.21 -12.93
C LEU A 518 -10.09 20.14 -13.51
N ALA A 519 -10.02 19.91 -14.81
CA ALA A 519 -10.67 18.76 -15.44
C ALA A 519 -9.83 18.26 -16.62
N GLY A 520 -9.81 16.95 -16.79
CA GLY A 520 -9.12 16.29 -17.88
C GLY A 520 -9.82 15.00 -18.31
N ALA A 521 -9.55 14.58 -19.52
CA ALA A 521 -10.10 13.35 -20.08
C ALA A 521 -9.02 12.56 -20.84
N ASN A 522 -9.24 11.26 -20.97
CA ASN A 522 -8.48 10.41 -21.89
C ASN A 522 -9.38 9.42 -22.60
N ILE A 523 -8.94 9.03 -23.78
CA ILE A 523 -9.40 7.86 -24.50
C ILE A 523 -8.16 7.05 -24.90
N GLY A 524 -8.22 5.75 -24.76
CA GLY A 524 -7.05 4.94 -25.04
C GLY A 524 -7.35 3.46 -25.16
N VAL A 525 -6.29 2.71 -25.37
CA VAL A 525 -6.30 1.26 -25.47
C VAL A 525 -5.09 0.67 -24.77
N GLY A 526 -5.31 -0.38 -24.01
CA GLY A 526 -4.27 -1.24 -23.44
C GLY A 526 -4.23 -2.56 -24.20
N LEU A 527 -3.04 -3.07 -24.44
CA LEU A 527 -2.79 -4.41 -24.95
C LEU A 527 -1.86 -5.12 -23.97
N SER A 528 -2.29 -6.24 -23.42
CA SER A 528 -1.52 -6.94 -22.39
C SER A 528 -1.48 -8.44 -22.63
N THR A 529 -0.37 -9.05 -22.18
CA THR A 529 -0.21 -10.48 -21.97
C THR A 529 0.11 -10.73 -20.49
N ARG A 530 0.58 -11.93 -20.16
CA ARG A 530 1.07 -12.25 -18.82
C ARG A 530 2.32 -11.43 -18.44
N ASP A 531 3.20 -11.21 -19.40
CA ASP A 531 4.57 -10.73 -19.14
C ASP A 531 4.78 -9.29 -19.58
N TRP A 532 3.90 -8.72 -20.43
CA TRP A 532 4.03 -7.34 -20.89
C TRP A 532 2.70 -6.63 -21.10
N GLN A 533 2.76 -5.31 -21.02
CA GLN A 533 1.64 -4.41 -21.19
C GLN A 533 2.06 -3.20 -22.02
N LEU A 534 1.26 -2.85 -23.01
CA LEU A 534 1.38 -1.65 -23.82
C LEU A 534 0.11 -0.82 -23.67
N ASP A 535 0.26 0.43 -23.26
CA ASP A 535 -0.81 1.40 -23.11
C ASP A 535 -0.62 2.59 -24.05
N LEU A 536 -1.64 2.91 -24.81
CA LEU A 536 -1.69 4.09 -25.68
C LEU A 536 -2.93 4.90 -25.36
N ASP A 537 -2.77 6.14 -24.91
CA ASP A 537 -3.84 7.05 -24.53
C ASP A 537 -3.69 8.40 -25.22
N TYR A 538 -4.78 8.94 -25.74
CA TYR A 538 -4.88 10.36 -26.04
C TYR A 538 -5.45 11.08 -24.82
N GLN A 539 -4.72 12.05 -24.30
CA GLN A 539 -5.09 12.84 -23.12
C GLN A 539 -5.35 14.28 -23.54
N ARG A 540 -6.36 14.90 -22.91
CA ARG A 540 -6.71 16.30 -23.15
C ARG A 540 -7.15 16.97 -21.87
N ARG A 541 -6.60 18.15 -21.62
CA ARG A 541 -7.10 19.09 -20.65
C ARG A 541 -8.46 19.62 -21.08
N LEU A 542 -9.45 19.60 -20.17
CA LEU A 542 -10.80 20.13 -20.42
C LEU A 542 -10.99 21.49 -19.74
N TYR A 543 -10.45 21.64 -18.52
CA TYR A 543 -10.56 22.86 -17.75
C TYR A 543 -9.37 23.03 -16.79
N GLY A 544 -8.92 24.27 -16.56
CA GLY A 544 -7.84 24.58 -15.62
C GLY A 544 -7.42 26.04 -15.71
N PRO A 545 -6.42 26.47 -14.91
CA PRO A 545 -5.87 27.81 -14.96
C PRO A 545 -5.39 28.12 -16.38
N PRO A 546 -5.30 29.40 -16.78
CA PRO A 546 -4.75 29.75 -18.08
C PRO A 546 -3.41 29.06 -18.29
N PRO A 547 -3.20 28.38 -19.43
CA PRO A 547 -1.96 27.69 -19.68
C PRO A 547 -0.80 28.69 -19.81
N SER A 548 0.35 28.34 -19.28
CA SER A 548 1.60 29.09 -19.50
C SER A 548 2.06 28.98 -20.97
N SER A 549 1.62 27.90 -21.65
CA SER A 549 1.81 27.65 -23.08
C SER A 549 0.56 26.99 -23.64
N HIS A 550 0.39 27.04 -24.98
CA HIS A 550 -0.69 26.29 -25.64
C HIS A 550 -0.41 24.78 -25.44
N GLU A 551 -1.21 24.12 -24.60
CA GLU A 551 -1.10 22.69 -24.32
C GLU A 551 -2.20 21.92 -25.06
N PRO A 552 -1.96 21.50 -26.31
CA PRO A 552 -2.90 20.68 -27.06
C PRO A 552 -2.99 19.29 -26.43
N GLY A 553 -4.03 18.53 -26.74
CA GLY A 553 -4.06 17.13 -26.39
C GLY A 553 -2.84 16.38 -26.93
N PHE A 554 -2.39 15.37 -26.21
CA PHE A 554 -1.19 14.61 -26.56
C PHE A 554 -1.39 13.11 -26.40
N TRP A 555 -0.57 12.35 -27.15
CA TRP A 555 -0.50 10.90 -27.02
C TRP A 555 0.46 10.51 -25.91
N ARG A 556 -0.01 9.64 -25.01
CA ARG A 556 0.77 8.96 -23.98
C ARG A 556 1.00 7.52 -24.40
N LEU A 557 2.24 7.09 -24.35
CA LEU A 557 2.65 5.71 -24.55
C LEU A 557 3.33 5.18 -23.28
N GLU A 558 2.99 3.98 -22.90
CA GLU A 558 3.68 3.24 -21.83
C GLU A 558 3.83 1.78 -22.23
N LEU A 559 5.03 1.25 -22.07
CA LEU A 559 5.36 -0.16 -22.25
C LEU A 559 5.99 -0.67 -20.97
N SER A 560 5.53 -1.81 -20.48
CA SER A 560 6.16 -2.52 -19.36
C SER A 560 6.34 -3.99 -19.69
N LEU A 561 7.49 -4.53 -19.26
CA LEU A 561 7.86 -5.92 -19.37
C LEU A 561 8.21 -6.45 -18.00
N GLN A 562 7.59 -7.56 -17.61
CA GLN A 562 7.86 -8.27 -16.36
C GLN A 562 8.59 -9.59 -16.67
N ILE A 563 9.71 -9.83 -15.96
CA ILE A 563 10.58 -10.99 -16.12
C ILE A 563 10.68 -11.74 -14.78
#